data_1c0b1c560f9afc547118e2de2cd5773c
#
_entry.id   1c0b1c560f9afc547118e2de2cd5773c
#
_cell.length_a   1.000
_cell.length_b   1.000
_cell.length_c   1.000
_cell.angle_alpha   90.00
_cell.angle_beta   90.00
_cell.angle_gamma   90.00
#
_symmetry.space_group_name_H-M   'P 1'
#
loop_
_entity.id
_entity.type
_entity.pdbx_description
1 polymer ?
#
loop_
_entity_poly.entity_id
_entity_poly.type
_entity_poly.pdbx_seq_one_letter_code
_entity_poly.pdbx_strand_id
1 'polypeptide(L)'
;MKRIYIAFALAFPLSALAQQKDSLKQETIDIISKYQPKLPNAAKLNLTASLPTVDTSRPRLGYQVPALNLNFMYQPVQIRPLALGKDTTSLQLQNNYVKLGYGNYNTPLIQAGFGSGRQDKYNFGVFFNYTSSKGDIQYQDVSQMNILGSGTYFTPLFEVNASLGYNRNLVHYYGYDHAAHDYSKDDVKQAFNEVVAKVGLKNRPQNDWGFQFQPQAEFTIFGDKYKRMENTFVLKAPIRKQIFEDIWLKAEGLVDLSVFKEDNNDQINNNIAAIHPAVEITKPGFVLHAGANPTWTNGKFHLLPDIVNESHLIREKLILSSGWISYFQKNNFRNLATENPWFNSYGPDMLNTRIEEKYTGIKGTLGNHFNYNTKFGAITWHNRALFVNDSINGMKSFQTRNEEELRAFQLHAEVGYIQEEKFQARVSVDWYDFNKQKTELKPWHVQPFKATLFAQYTFGKKFHLNANLYTLSGTYYVLRSEGLDNMGKTKAVQDLNAGAEYNVTKNFNLWVNVNNLFSSKYERWHGYPSYGLNVLGGVTVKF
;
A
#
# COMPACT_ATOMS: atom_id res chain seq x y z
N MET A 1 21.36 10.77 -30.33
CA MET A 1 20.94 10.55 -28.94
C MET A 1 21.93 11.11 -27.90
N LYS A 2 22.62 12.23 -28.17
CA LYS A 2 23.59 12.86 -27.25
C LYS A 2 23.14 14.26 -26.76
N ARG A 3 21.89 14.67 -27.01
CA ARG A 3 21.43 16.05 -26.70
C ARG A 3 20.41 16.16 -25.57
N ILE A 4 19.99 15.05 -24.94
CA ILE A 4 18.96 15.07 -23.86
C ILE A 4 19.58 15.16 -22.45
N TYR A 5 20.88 14.80 -22.30
CA TYR A 5 21.56 14.85 -21.00
C TYR A 5 21.91 16.26 -20.50
N ILE A 6 21.87 17.28 -21.34
CA ILE A 6 22.23 18.66 -20.98
C ILE A 6 21.06 19.42 -20.35
N ALA A 7 19.81 19.04 -20.64
CA ALA A 7 18.64 19.72 -20.09
C ALA A 7 18.36 19.40 -18.60
N PHE A 8 18.85 18.28 -18.10
CA PHE A 8 18.59 17.87 -16.71
C PHE A 8 19.61 18.45 -15.71
N ALA A 9 20.81 18.83 -16.17
CA ALA A 9 21.85 19.47 -15.34
C ALA A 9 21.59 20.96 -15.10
N LEU A 10 20.70 21.59 -15.87
CA LEU A 10 20.39 23.03 -15.82
C LEU A 10 19.19 23.40 -14.92
N ALA A 11 18.43 22.42 -14.40
CA ALA A 11 17.28 22.68 -13.52
C ALA A 11 17.68 22.89 -12.04
N PHE A 12 18.90 22.66 -11.63
CA PHE A 12 19.32 22.71 -10.23
C PHE A 12 19.86 24.05 -9.71
N PRO A 13 20.29 25.05 -10.51
CA PRO A 13 20.75 26.34 -9.97
C PRO A 13 19.82 27.52 -10.17
N LEU A 14 18.60 27.37 -10.69
CA LEU A 14 17.75 28.53 -11.04
C LEU A 14 16.93 29.12 -9.89
N SER A 15 17.01 28.58 -8.67
CA SER A 15 16.34 29.15 -7.50
C SER A 15 17.17 30.17 -6.71
N ALA A 16 18.42 30.45 -7.11
CA ALA A 16 19.33 31.34 -6.37
C ALA A 16 19.46 32.76 -6.94
N LEU A 17 18.80 33.11 -8.05
CA LEU A 17 19.02 34.41 -8.73
C LEU A 17 17.76 35.29 -8.91
N ALA A 18 16.74 35.11 -8.09
CA ALA A 18 15.56 35.98 -8.12
C ALA A 18 15.53 36.93 -6.90
N GLN A 19 16.58 37.73 -6.71
CA GLN A 19 16.54 38.95 -5.89
C GLN A 19 17.19 40.09 -6.66
N GLN A 20 16.48 40.63 -7.62
CA GLN A 20 16.78 41.96 -8.14
C GLN A 20 15.69 42.91 -7.65
N LYS A 21 16.17 43.84 -6.83
CA LYS A 21 15.42 44.88 -6.16
C LYS A 21 15.08 45.96 -7.22
N ASP A 22 13.88 45.97 -7.72
CA ASP A 22 13.37 47.12 -8.48
C ASP A 22 12.82 48.15 -7.50
N SER A 23 13.50 49.28 -7.42
CA SER A 23 13.07 50.46 -6.72
C SER A 23 12.02 51.20 -7.57
N LEU A 24 10.77 50.97 -7.28
CA LEU A 24 9.70 51.81 -7.80
C LEU A 24 9.66 53.13 -7.02
N LYS A 25 9.72 54.22 -7.76
CA LYS A 25 9.53 55.60 -7.25
C LYS A 25 8.17 55.70 -6.58
N GLN A 26 8.21 56.10 -5.32
CA GLN A 26 7.05 56.39 -4.50
C GLN A 26 6.56 57.80 -4.87
N GLU A 27 5.48 57.92 -5.61
CA GLU A 27 4.70 59.15 -5.71
C GLU A 27 3.67 59.14 -4.57
N THR A 28 3.82 60.08 -3.68
CA THR A 28 2.88 60.30 -2.57
C THR A 28 1.72 61.15 -3.09
N ILE A 29 0.55 60.58 -3.19
CA ILE A 29 -0.70 61.31 -3.40
C ILE A 29 -1.39 61.43 -2.06
N ASP A 30 -1.39 62.60 -1.47
CA ASP A 30 -2.17 62.91 -0.26
C ASP A 30 -3.65 63.04 -0.63
N ILE A 31 -4.43 62.01 -0.37
CA ILE A 31 -5.90 62.05 -0.44
C ILE A 31 -6.42 62.29 0.99
N ILE A 32 -6.77 63.54 1.29
CA ILE A 32 -7.48 63.88 2.52
C ILE A 32 -8.97 63.52 2.31
N SER A 33 -9.36 62.31 2.69
CA SER A 33 -10.74 61.89 2.79
C SER A 33 -11.18 61.94 4.24
N LYS A 34 -12.07 62.86 4.60
CA LYS A 34 -12.81 62.85 5.84
C LYS A 34 -13.88 61.73 5.80
N TYR A 35 -13.46 60.46 5.96
CA TYR A 35 -14.37 59.36 6.13
C TYR A 35 -14.55 59.10 7.65
N GLN A 36 -15.76 59.37 8.15
CA GLN A 36 -16.19 58.88 9.48
C GLN A 36 -16.79 57.47 9.32
N PRO A 37 -16.13 56.42 9.77
CA PRO A 37 -16.70 55.08 9.73
C PRO A 37 -17.85 55.00 10.75
N LYS A 38 -19.09 54.95 10.31
CA LYS A 38 -20.17 54.40 11.11
C LYS A 38 -20.04 52.88 11.09
N LEU A 39 -19.63 52.30 12.19
CA LEU A 39 -19.70 50.85 12.40
C LEU A 39 -21.22 50.47 12.45
N PRO A 40 -21.74 49.72 11.50
CA PRO A 40 -23.02 49.05 11.71
C PRO A 40 -22.80 48.01 12.82
N ASN A 41 -23.78 47.95 13.74
CA ASN A 41 -23.80 46.88 14.76
C ASN A 41 -23.67 45.52 14.05
N ALA A 42 -22.50 44.91 14.13
CA ALA A 42 -22.33 43.58 13.69
C ALA A 42 -23.20 42.67 14.57
N ALA A 43 -24.32 42.24 14.05
CA ALA A 43 -25.04 41.13 14.62
C ALA A 43 -24.05 39.95 14.68
N LYS A 44 -23.75 39.52 15.89
CA LYS A 44 -22.91 38.34 16.12
C LYS A 44 -23.69 37.15 15.57
N LEU A 45 -23.41 36.81 14.30
CA LEU A 45 -23.85 35.54 13.75
C LEU A 45 -23.08 34.49 14.54
N ASN A 46 -23.75 33.87 15.51
CA ASN A 46 -23.33 32.62 16.10
C ASN A 46 -23.49 31.56 14.99
N LEU A 47 -22.55 31.56 14.05
CA LEU A 47 -22.32 30.39 13.24
C LEU A 47 -21.65 29.37 14.16
N THR A 48 -22.44 28.63 14.91
CA THR A 48 -22.06 27.30 15.32
C THR A 48 -21.97 26.52 14.01
N ALA A 49 -20.77 26.49 13.44
CA ALA A 49 -20.44 25.47 12.48
C ALA A 49 -20.57 24.15 13.22
N SER A 50 -21.77 23.57 13.20
CA SER A 50 -21.91 22.16 13.49
C SER A 50 -21.13 21.47 12.37
N LEU A 51 -19.92 21.04 12.69
CA LEU A 51 -19.23 20.07 11.87
C LEU A 51 -20.24 18.96 11.56
N PRO A 52 -20.39 18.55 10.29
CA PRO A 52 -21.21 17.40 9.99
C PRO A 52 -20.70 16.29 10.90
N THR A 53 -21.61 15.69 11.67
CA THR A 53 -21.30 14.57 12.54
C THR A 53 -20.72 13.51 11.63
N VAL A 54 -19.38 13.35 11.69
CA VAL A 54 -18.74 12.19 11.07
C VAL A 54 -19.46 10.99 11.66
N ASP A 55 -20.20 10.26 10.84
CA ASP A 55 -20.89 9.05 11.28
C ASP A 55 -19.84 7.97 11.55
N THR A 56 -19.22 8.08 12.71
CA THR A 56 -18.22 7.13 13.22
C THR A 56 -18.89 5.86 13.77
N SER A 57 -20.23 5.76 13.70
CA SER A 57 -20.98 4.57 14.10
C SER A 57 -20.87 3.42 13.09
N ARG A 58 -20.20 3.64 11.98
CA ARG A 58 -19.95 2.59 10.99
C ARG A 58 -18.61 1.95 11.28
N PRO A 59 -18.57 0.63 11.49
CA PRO A 59 -17.31 -0.06 11.33
C PRO A 59 -16.82 0.34 9.92
N ARG A 60 -15.60 0.84 9.83
CA ARG A 60 -14.93 0.90 8.53
C ARG A 60 -14.92 -0.55 8.09
N LEU A 61 -15.91 -0.92 7.29
CA LEU A 61 -15.88 -2.17 6.57
C LEU A 61 -14.60 -2.07 5.77
N GLY A 62 -13.52 -2.64 6.30
CA GLY A 62 -12.35 -2.85 5.51
C GLY A 62 -12.80 -3.75 4.38
N TYR A 63 -13.17 -3.14 3.26
CA TYR A 63 -13.33 -3.87 2.04
C TYR A 63 -11.95 -4.38 1.69
N GLN A 64 -11.60 -5.51 2.23
CA GLN A 64 -10.70 -6.39 1.55
C GLN A 64 -11.52 -6.96 0.39
N VAL A 65 -11.50 -6.24 -0.75
CA VAL A 65 -11.62 -6.92 -2.03
C VAL A 65 -10.73 -8.14 -1.87
N PRO A 66 -11.24 -9.39 -2.09
CA PRO A 66 -10.37 -10.56 -2.02
C PRO A 66 -9.14 -10.16 -2.79
N ALA A 67 -8.03 -10.02 -2.06
CA ALA A 67 -6.81 -9.52 -2.64
C ALA A 67 -6.44 -10.54 -3.70
N LEU A 68 -6.85 -10.29 -4.92
CA LEU A 68 -6.02 -10.67 -6.04
C LEU A 68 -4.66 -10.17 -5.59
N ASN A 69 -3.73 -11.09 -5.29
CA ASN A 69 -2.42 -10.77 -4.74
C ASN A 69 -1.63 -9.92 -5.74
N LEU A 70 -2.18 -8.77 -6.08
CA LEU A 70 -1.52 -7.70 -6.80
C LEU A 70 -0.78 -6.89 -5.74
N ASN A 71 0.11 -7.56 -5.02
CA ASN A 71 1.05 -6.92 -4.12
C ASN A 71 2.09 -6.16 -4.94
N PHE A 72 1.64 -5.07 -5.55
CA PHE A 72 2.56 -4.00 -5.81
C PHE A 72 2.81 -3.34 -4.45
N MET A 73 4.00 -3.52 -3.91
CA MET A 73 4.47 -2.72 -2.77
C MET A 73 4.66 -1.28 -3.25
N TYR A 74 3.57 -0.62 -3.58
CA TYR A 74 3.51 0.81 -3.69
C TYR A 74 3.26 1.30 -2.25
N GLN A 75 4.26 1.91 -1.63
CA GLN A 75 4.01 2.79 -0.50
C GLN A 75 3.38 4.06 -1.09
N PRO A 76 2.06 4.29 -0.92
CA PRO A 76 1.48 5.55 -1.35
C PRO A 76 2.24 6.65 -0.61
N VAL A 77 2.71 7.65 -1.36
CA VAL A 77 3.17 8.90 -0.75
C VAL A 77 2.04 9.33 0.17
N GLN A 78 2.32 9.43 1.47
CA GLN A 78 1.28 9.75 2.45
C GLN A 78 0.66 11.08 2.05
N ILE A 79 -0.55 11.03 1.50
CA ILE A 79 -1.38 12.21 1.34
C ILE A 79 -1.62 12.68 2.78
N ARG A 80 -1.07 13.84 3.15
CA ARG A 80 -1.45 14.44 4.44
C ARG A 80 -2.96 14.62 4.39
N PRO A 81 -3.72 13.97 5.30
CA PRO A 81 -5.14 14.23 5.35
C PRO A 81 -5.32 15.74 5.55
N LEU A 82 -6.24 16.37 4.81
CA LEU A 82 -6.75 17.69 5.16
C LEU A 82 -6.96 17.68 6.68
N ALA A 83 -6.36 18.65 7.38
CA ALA A 83 -6.53 18.78 8.81
C ALA A 83 -8.01 19.08 9.08
N LEU A 84 -8.81 18.04 9.16
CA LEU A 84 -10.15 18.10 9.72
C LEU A 84 -9.97 18.51 11.18
N GLY A 85 -10.69 19.53 11.60
CA GLY A 85 -10.66 19.99 12.98
C GLY A 85 -10.77 18.80 13.92
N LYS A 86 -10.00 18.79 14.99
CA LYS A 86 -9.92 17.69 15.95
C LYS A 86 -11.33 17.49 16.53
N ASP A 87 -12.03 16.46 16.08
CA ASP A 87 -13.29 16.05 16.67
C ASP A 87 -13.00 15.51 18.08
N THR A 88 -13.43 16.24 19.09
CA THR A 88 -13.28 15.88 20.50
C THR A 88 -14.48 15.11 21.05
N THR A 89 -15.51 14.87 20.24
CA THR A 89 -16.64 14.03 20.65
C THR A 89 -16.20 12.57 20.68
N SER A 90 -16.20 11.97 21.86
CA SER A 90 -16.02 10.53 22.04
C SER A 90 -17.27 9.80 21.56
N LEU A 91 -17.38 9.55 20.27
CA LEU A 91 -18.42 8.69 19.73
C LEU A 91 -18.14 7.24 20.14
N GLN A 92 -19.11 6.62 20.80
CA GLN A 92 -19.08 5.18 21.05
C GLN A 92 -19.11 4.46 19.69
N LEU A 93 -17.94 4.03 19.23
CA LEU A 93 -17.81 3.18 18.05
C LEU A 93 -18.40 1.81 18.41
N GLN A 94 -19.57 1.49 17.85
CA GLN A 94 -20.09 0.12 17.89
C GLN A 94 -19.22 -0.73 16.96
N ASN A 95 -18.21 -1.38 17.52
CA ASN A 95 -17.26 -2.18 16.76
C ASN A 95 -17.70 -3.64 16.61
N ASN A 96 -18.87 -3.99 17.12
CA ASN A 96 -19.37 -5.36 17.14
C ASN A 96 -20.24 -5.61 15.92
N TYR A 97 -19.85 -6.54 15.10
CA TYR A 97 -20.62 -6.94 13.92
C TYR A 97 -20.37 -8.39 13.53
N VAL A 98 -21.36 -8.97 12.87
CA VAL A 98 -21.24 -10.22 12.11
C VAL A 98 -21.79 -9.98 10.73
N LYS A 99 -21.00 -10.28 9.71
CA LYS A 99 -21.35 -10.21 8.30
C LYS A 99 -21.29 -11.60 7.69
N LEU A 100 -22.42 -12.07 7.16
CA LEU A 100 -22.56 -13.37 6.55
C LEU A 100 -22.99 -13.20 5.09
N GLY A 101 -22.45 -14.02 4.22
CA GLY A 101 -22.79 -14.02 2.82
C GLY A 101 -22.56 -15.35 2.13
N TYR A 102 -23.20 -15.49 0.99
CA TYR A 102 -23.00 -16.62 0.11
C TYR A 102 -23.08 -16.18 -1.36
N GLY A 103 -22.33 -16.84 -2.22
CA GLY A 103 -22.31 -16.51 -3.64
C GLY A 103 -22.14 -17.71 -4.56
N ASN A 104 -22.14 -17.44 -5.85
CA ASN A 104 -21.77 -18.45 -6.84
C ASN A 104 -20.33 -18.94 -6.60
N TYR A 105 -19.88 -19.97 -7.31
CA TYR A 105 -18.63 -20.68 -7.02
C TYR A 105 -18.56 -21.26 -5.60
N ASN A 106 -19.73 -21.57 -4.99
CA ASN A 106 -19.81 -22.03 -3.59
C ASN A 106 -18.99 -21.15 -2.65
N THR A 107 -19.24 -19.84 -2.71
CA THR A 107 -18.45 -18.83 -1.98
C THR A 107 -19.14 -18.41 -0.68
N PRO A 108 -18.91 -19.08 0.47
CA PRO A 108 -19.26 -18.54 1.78
C PRO A 108 -18.36 -17.37 2.14
N LEU A 109 -18.93 -16.35 2.76
CA LEU A 109 -18.24 -15.23 3.40
C LEU A 109 -18.69 -15.10 4.85
N ILE A 110 -17.76 -15.13 5.77
CA ILE A 110 -17.97 -14.90 7.20
C ILE A 110 -16.99 -13.86 7.69
N GLN A 111 -17.49 -12.73 8.18
CA GLN A 111 -16.68 -11.71 8.82
C GLN A 111 -17.30 -11.36 10.16
N ALA A 112 -16.48 -11.21 11.19
CA ALA A 112 -16.92 -10.79 12.50
C ALA A 112 -15.88 -9.84 13.11
N GLY A 113 -16.38 -8.86 13.85
CA GLY A 113 -15.56 -7.95 14.63
C GLY A 113 -16.17 -7.75 15.98
N PHE A 114 -15.35 -7.83 17.03
CA PHE A 114 -15.72 -7.61 18.41
C PHE A 114 -14.69 -6.68 19.03
N GLY A 115 -15.14 -5.63 19.70
CA GLY A 115 -14.25 -4.67 20.32
C GLY A 115 -14.85 -4.01 21.54
N SER A 116 -13.99 -3.54 22.42
CA SER A 116 -14.39 -2.85 23.67
C SER A 116 -14.94 -1.44 23.43
N GLY A 117 -14.87 -0.95 22.18
CA GLY A 117 -14.98 0.49 21.94
C GLY A 117 -13.78 1.25 22.52
N ARG A 118 -13.80 2.57 22.42
CA ARG A 118 -12.74 3.42 22.98
C ARG A 118 -12.98 3.59 24.48
N GLN A 119 -12.07 3.06 25.28
CA GLN A 119 -11.99 3.30 26.72
C GLN A 119 -10.85 4.29 27.01
N ASP A 120 -10.87 4.93 28.18
CA ASP A 120 -9.83 5.90 28.57
C ASP A 120 -8.45 5.26 28.74
N LYS A 121 -8.40 4.03 29.21
CA LYS A 121 -7.16 3.34 29.52
C LYS A 121 -6.78 2.25 28.53
N TYR A 122 -7.75 1.64 27.86
CA TYR A 122 -7.48 0.56 26.92
C TYR A 122 -8.53 0.50 25.81
N ASN A 123 -8.13 -0.15 24.75
CA ASN A 123 -9.00 -0.50 23.64
C ASN A 123 -8.52 -1.87 23.13
N PHE A 124 -9.43 -2.79 22.87
CA PHE A 124 -9.09 -4.06 22.24
C PHE A 124 -10.15 -4.45 21.22
N GLY A 125 -9.74 -5.27 20.27
CA GLY A 125 -10.64 -5.84 19.27
C GLY A 125 -10.14 -7.19 18.78
N VAL A 126 -11.08 -8.04 18.37
CA VAL A 126 -10.84 -9.31 17.71
C VAL A 126 -11.62 -9.32 16.41
N PHE A 127 -10.95 -9.66 15.33
CA PHE A 127 -11.51 -9.71 13.99
C PHE A 127 -11.30 -11.10 13.39
N PHE A 128 -12.32 -11.59 12.71
CA PHE A 128 -12.32 -12.83 11.99
C PHE A 128 -12.81 -12.60 10.56
N ASN A 129 -12.14 -13.20 9.60
CA ASN A 129 -12.56 -13.21 8.20
C ASN A 129 -12.30 -14.59 7.60
N TYR A 130 -13.29 -15.15 6.92
CA TYR A 130 -13.20 -16.38 6.18
C TYR A 130 -13.94 -16.26 4.85
N THR A 131 -13.28 -16.71 3.79
CA THR A 131 -13.90 -16.89 2.47
C THR A 131 -13.28 -18.06 1.76
N SER A 132 -14.07 -18.75 0.95
CA SER A 132 -13.55 -19.77 0.04
C SER A 132 -14.33 -19.73 -1.26
N SER A 133 -13.77 -20.25 -2.34
CA SER A 133 -14.43 -20.34 -3.63
C SER A 133 -13.97 -21.57 -4.39
N LYS A 134 -14.84 -22.10 -5.24
CA LYS A 134 -14.60 -23.22 -6.13
C LYS A 134 -14.80 -22.76 -7.56
N GLY A 135 -13.74 -22.74 -8.38
CA GLY A 135 -13.87 -22.33 -9.78
C GLY A 135 -14.38 -23.42 -10.71
N ASP A 136 -14.47 -23.08 -12.00
CA ASP A 136 -14.93 -23.98 -13.06
C ASP A 136 -13.82 -24.94 -13.52
N ILE A 137 -12.56 -24.62 -13.28
CA ILE A 137 -11.42 -25.45 -13.66
C ILE A 137 -11.14 -26.45 -12.52
N GLN A 138 -10.77 -27.67 -12.89
CA GLN A 138 -10.42 -28.69 -11.93
C GLN A 138 -9.33 -28.16 -10.96
N TYR A 139 -9.59 -28.26 -9.65
CA TYR A 139 -8.72 -27.76 -8.57
C TYR A 139 -8.54 -26.22 -8.53
N GLN A 140 -9.37 -25.45 -9.17
CA GLN A 140 -9.40 -24.00 -9.01
C GLN A 140 -10.09 -23.58 -7.70
N ASP A 141 -9.67 -24.20 -6.60
CA ASP A 141 -10.23 -23.96 -5.27
C ASP A 141 -9.31 -23.02 -4.49
N VAL A 142 -9.87 -22.05 -3.80
CA VAL A 142 -9.17 -21.14 -2.89
C VAL A 142 -9.89 -21.04 -1.56
N SER A 143 -9.15 -20.88 -0.47
CA SER A 143 -9.71 -20.59 0.85
C SER A 143 -8.78 -19.66 1.62
N GLN A 144 -9.34 -18.65 2.21
CA GLN A 144 -8.60 -17.65 3.01
C GLN A 144 -9.28 -17.50 4.37
N MET A 145 -8.45 -17.51 5.43
CA MET A 145 -8.88 -17.26 6.80
C MET A 145 -7.91 -16.30 7.46
N ASN A 146 -8.45 -15.31 8.15
CA ASN A 146 -7.69 -14.35 8.95
C ASN A 146 -8.33 -14.20 10.31
N ILE A 147 -7.53 -14.25 11.36
CA ILE A 147 -7.90 -13.94 12.73
C ILE A 147 -6.91 -12.90 13.25
N LEU A 148 -7.38 -11.79 13.78
CA LEU A 148 -6.57 -10.73 14.33
C LEU A 148 -7.12 -10.29 15.68
N GLY A 149 -6.33 -10.46 16.72
CA GLY A 149 -6.54 -9.82 18.01
C GLY A 149 -5.61 -8.62 18.14
N SER A 150 -6.11 -7.48 18.56
CA SER A 150 -5.30 -6.27 18.77
C SER A 150 -5.77 -5.51 20.01
N GLY A 151 -4.84 -4.81 20.65
CA GLY A 151 -5.13 -3.98 21.79
C GLY A 151 -4.17 -2.82 21.93
N THR A 152 -4.67 -1.73 22.52
CA THR A 152 -3.86 -0.56 22.86
C THR A 152 -4.10 -0.20 24.31
N TYR A 153 -3.04 0.00 25.06
CA TYR A 153 -3.06 0.48 26.44
C TYR A 153 -2.51 1.91 26.49
N PHE A 154 -3.30 2.81 27.07
CA PHE A 154 -2.96 4.23 27.17
C PHE A 154 -2.50 4.55 28.59
N THR A 155 -1.29 5.06 28.69
CA THR A 155 -0.76 5.64 29.94
C THR A 155 -0.60 7.16 29.80
N PRO A 156 -0.34 7.90 30.87
CA PRO A 156 -0.03 9.32 30.75
C PRO A 156 1.17 9.63 29.87
N LEU A 157 2.16 8.73 29.80
CA LEU A 157 3.43 8.93 29.08
C LEU A 157 3.52 8.16 27.75
N PHE A 158 2.83 7.02 27.62
CA PHE A 158 2.99 6.09 26.51
C PHE A 158 1.67 5.53 26.03
N GLU A 159 1.66 5.15 24.76
CA GLU A 159 0.68 4.26 24.16
C GLU A 159 1.41 2.95 23.80
N VAL A 160 0.92 1.84 24.34
CA VAL A 160 1.43 0.50 24.03
C VAL A 160 0.39 -0.20 23.18
N ASN A 161 0.76 -0.60 21.97
CA ASN A 161 -0.08 -1.40 21.11
C ASN A 161 0.49 -2.81 20.94
N ALA A 162 -0.39 -3.80 20.92
CA ALA A 162 -0.04 -5.19 20.67
C ALA A 162 -1.06 -5.83 19.74
N SER A 163 -0.63 -6.73 18.89
CA SER A 163 -1.53 -7.55 18.08
C SER A 163 -0.95 -8.94 17.84
N LEU A 164 -1.87 -9.90 17.72
CA LEU A 164 -1.58 -11.28 17.34
C LEU A 164 -2.52 -11.66 16.19
N GLY A 165 -1.93 -12.04 15.07
CA GLY A 165 -2.64 -12.44 13.87
C GLY A 165 -2.35 -13.88 13.46
N TYR A 166 -3.35 -14.55 12.92
CA TYR A 166 -3.20 -15.82 12.23
C TYR A 166 -3.83 -15.71 10.84
N ASN A 167 -3.06 -16.04 9.82
CA ASN A 167 -3.48 -16.05 8.42
C ASN A 167 -3.30 -17.46 7.85
N ARG A 168 -4.31 -17.92 7.12
CA ARG A 168 -4.21 -19.14 6.32
C ARG A 168 -4.67 -18.86 4.91
N ASN A 169 -3.84 -19.18 3.94
CA ASN A 169 -4.15 -19.11 2.52
C ASN A 169 -3.96 -20.48 1.88
N LEU A 170 -5.02 -21.04 1.35
CA LEU A 170 -5.02 -22.34 0.66
C LEU A 170 -5.33 -22.10 -0.81
N VAL A 171 -4.46 -22.58 -1.67
CA VAL A 171 -4.60 -22.56 -3.14
C VAL A 171 -4.25 -23.93 -3.71
N HIS A 172 -4.48 -24.12 -4.98
CA HIS A 172 -4.04 -25.31 -5.69
C HIS A 172 -3.25 -24.91 -6.94
N TYR A 173 -2.30 -25.73 -7.32
CA TYR A 173 -1.52 -25.58 -8.56
C TYR A 173 -2.34 -26.12 -9.74
N TYR A 174 -3.36 -25.36 -10.21
CA TYR A 174 -4.24 -25.77 -11.30
C TYR A 174 -3.77 -25.29 -12.69
N GLY A 175 -2.64 -24.59 -12.78
CA GLY A 175 -2.14 -23.97 -14.01
C GLY A 175 -1.34 -24.92 -14.93
N TYR A 176 -1.63 -26.20 -14.93
CA TYR A 176 -0.97 -27.20 -15.77
C TYR A 176 -1.90 -27.69 -16.89
N ASP A 177 -1.35 -28.43 -17.86
CA ASP A 177 -2.13 -29.09 -18.88
C ASP A 177 -2.83 -30.34 -18.32
N HIS A 178 -4.14 -30.24 -18.07
CA HIS A 178 -4.97 -31.32 -17.52
C HIS A 178 -5.17 -32.50 -18.47
N ALA A 179 -4.86 -32.37 -19.77
CA ALA A 179 -4.88 -33.47 -20.70
C ALA A 179 -3.58 -34.29 -20.68
N ALA A 180 -2.46 -33.63 -20.34
CA ALA A 180 -1.15 -34.27 -20.31
C ALA A 180 -0.81 -34.85 -18.93
N HIS A 181 -1.39 -34.32 -17.83
CA HIS A 181 -1.05 -34.70 -16.46
C HIS A 181 -2.31 -34.94 -15.62
N ASP A 182 -2.34 -36.04 -14.92
CA ASP A 182 -3.38 -36.39 -13.95
C ASP A 182 -2.80 -36.36 -12.53
N TYR A 183 -2.89 -35.22 -11.86
CA TYR A 183 -2.48 -35.06 -10.46
C TYR A 183 -3.66 -35.25 -9.52
N SER A 184 -3.42 -35.88 -8.37
CA SER A 184 -4.42 -35.89 -7.31
C SER A 184 -4.61 -34.48 -6.70
N LYS A 185 -5.75 -34.24 -6.08
CA LYS A 185 -6.01 -32.93 -5.43
C LYS A 185 -4.97 -32.60 -4.35
N ASP A 186 -4.43 -33.62 -3.69
CA ASP A 186 -3.43 -33.42 -2.63
C ASP A 186 -2.05 -33.08 -3.20
N ASP A 187 -1.69 -33.59 -4.39
CA ASP A 187 -0.42 -33.26 -5.08
C ASP A 187 -0.35 -31.81 -5.54
N VAL A 188 -1.49 -31.21 -5.84
CA VAL A 188 -1.58 -29.82 -6.31
C VAL A 188 -1.98 -28.84 -5.21
N LYS A 189 -2.24 -29.31 -3.99
CA LYS A 189 -2.64 -28.45 -2.89
C LYS A 189 -1.46 -27.72 -2.30
N GLN A 190 -1.61 -26.42 -2.06
CA GLN A 190 -0.69 -25.57 -1.31
C GLN A 190 -1.44 -24.83 -0.21
N ALA A 191 -0.89 -24.82 1.00
CA ALA A 191 -1.48 -24.13 2.13
C ALA A 191 -0.38 -23.39 2.89
N PHE A 192 -0.50 -22.07 2.93
CA PHE A 192 0.34 -21.20 3.73
C PHE A 192 -0.33 -20.89 5.06
N ASN A 193 0.44 -20.97 6.13
CA ASN A 193 0.01 -20.58 7.48
C ASN A 193 0.98 -19.56 8.02
N GLU A 194 0.45 -18.50 8.61
CA GLU A 194 1.22 -17.40 9.14
C GLU A 194 0.72 -17.02 10.53
N VAL A 195 1.64 -16.88 11.48
CA VAL A 195 1.39 -16.26 12.77
C VAL A 195 2.24 -15.00 12.87
N VAL A 196 1.61 -13.87 13.18
CA VAL A 196 2.28 -12.57 13.32
C VAL A 196 1.96 -11.99 14.68
N ALA A 197 3.00 -11.74 15.47
CA ALA A 197 2.92 -11.00 16.73
C ALA A 197 3.61 -9.66 16.59
N LYS A 198 2.92 -8.57 16.97
CA LYS A 198 3.46 -7.19 16.91
C LYS A 198 3.31 -6.52 18.25
N VAL A 199 4.31 -5.75 18.65
CA VAL A 199 4.27 -4.87 19.82
C VAL A 199 4.87 -3.52 19.41
N GLY A 200 4.20 -2.44 19.77
CA GLY A 200 4.66 -1.09 19.53
C GLY A 200 4.52 -0.23 20.77
N LEU A 201 5.44 0.69 20.94
CA LEU A 201 5.43 1.69 21.99
C LEU A 201 5.52 3.07 21.35
N LYS A 202 4.64 3.98 21.72
CA LYS A 202 4.69 5.36 21.27
C LYS A 202 4.68 6.29 22.46
N ASN A 203 5.64 7.18 22.56
CA ASN A 203 5.61 8.19 23.60
C ASN A 203 4.72 9.37 23.22
N ARG A 204 4.21 10.08 24.23
CA ARG A 204 3.50 11.34 23.99
C ARG A 204 4.50 12.44 23.59
N PRO A 205 4.09 13.37 22.68
CA PRO A 205 4.98 14.42 22.18
C PRO A 205 5.53 15.34 23.29
N GLN A 206 4.73 15.59 24.31
CA GLN A 206 5.11 16.43 25.46
C GLN A 206 5.82 15.56 26.49
N ASN A 207 7.13 15.52 26.45
CA ASN A 207 7.97 14.88 27.44
C ASN A 207 9.23 15.74 27.71
N ASP A 208 9.77 15.63 28.91
CA ASP A 208 10.88 16.46 29.39
C ASP A 208 12.17 16.29 28.57
N TRP A 209 12.28 15.18 27.83
CA TRP A 209 13.45 14.88 27.01
C TRP A 209 13.37 15.49 25.60
N GLY A 210 12.18 15.91 25.17
CA GLY A 210 11.92 16.44 23.84
C GLY A 210 12.11 15.44 22.71
N PHE A 211 12.24 14.15 23.01
CA PHE A 211 12.31 13.09 22.01
C PHE A 211 10.92 12.53 21.71
N GLN A 212 10.68 12.25 20.44
CA GLN A 212 9.53 11.49 19.99
C GLN A 212 10.05 10.17 19.40
N PHE A 213 9.54 9.06 19.91
CA PHE A 213 9.93 7.74 19.45
C PHE A 213 8.74 6.80 19.37
N GLN A 214 8.83 5.84 18.45
CA GLN A 214 7.78 4.84 18.24
C GLN A 214 8.39 3.50 17.81
N PRO A 215 9.14 2.82 18.69
CA PRO A 215 9.67 1.51 18.36
C PRO A 215 8.55 0.49 18.17
N GLN A 216 8.78 -0.42 17.22
CA GLN A 216 7.88 -1.52 16.91
C GLN A 216 8.70 -2.78 16.69
N ALA A 217 8.28 -3.87 17.32
CA ALA A 217 8.80 -5.20 17.08
C ALA A 217 7.72 -6.09 16.47
N GLU A 218 8.09 -6.86 15.47
CA GLU A 218 7.25 -7.85 14.81
C GLU A 218 7.98 -9.18 14.77
N PHE A 219 7.29 -10.25 15.15
CA PHE A 219 7.76 -11.62 14.98
C PHE A 219 6.75 -12.38 14.13
N THR A 220 7.24 -13.01 13.07
CA THR A 220 6.42 -13.77 12.12
C THR A 220 6.94 -15.20 11.99
N ILE A 221 6.03 -16.16 12.06
CA ILE A 221 6.26 -17.56 11.69
C ILE A 221 5.42 -17.80 10.44
N PHE A 222 6.06 -18.16 9.33
CA PHE A 222 5.40 -18.45 8.07
C PHE A 222 5.81 -19.85 7.59
N GLY A 223 4.85 -20.67 7.26
CA GLY A 223 5.12 -22.03 6.80
C GLY A 223 4.11 -22.52 5.78
N ASP A 224 4.47 -23.58 5.06
CA ASP A 224 3.62 -24.17 4.05
C ASP A 224 3.40 -25.68 4.22
N LYS A 225 2.60 -26.28 3.33
CA LYS A 225 2.30 -27.72 3.32
C LYS A 225 3.56 -28.58 3.14
N TYR A 226 4.57 -28.07 2.45
CA TYR A 226 5.79 -28.83 2.10
C TYR A 226 6.89 -28.73 3.17
N LYS A 227 6.51 -28.35 4.42
CA LYS A 227 7.41 -28.20 5.58
C LYS A 227 8.49 -27.12 5.37
N ARG A 228 8.26 -26.17 4.49
CA ARG A 228 9.07 -24.96 4.38
C ARG A 228 8.62 -23.99 5.45
N MET A 229 9.56 -23.48 6.22
CA MET A 229 9.29 -22.59 7.34
C MET A 229 10.23 -21.39 7.32
N GLU A 230 9.69 -20.22 7.55
CA GLU A 230 10.45 -18.98 7.72
C GLU A 230 10.05 -18.30 9.02
N ASN A 231 11.05 -17.99 9.82
CA ASN A 231 10.90 -17.16 11.02
C ASN A 231 11.52 -15.80 10.74
N THR A 232 10.76 -14.74 10.97
CA THR A 232 11.22 -13.36 10.73
C THR A 232 11.03 -12.53 12.00
N PHE A 233 12.07 -11.80 12.38
CA PHE A 233 12.03 -10.79 13.43
C PHE A 233 12.35 -9.43 12.83
N VAL A 234 11.47 -8.46 13.01
CA VAL A 234 11.66 -7.07 12.55
C VAL A 234 11.57 -6.14 13.75
N LEU A 235 12.60 -5.33 13.95
CA LEU A 235 12.61 -4.21 14.89
C LEU A 235 12.80 -2.92 14.11
N LYS A 236 11.87 -1.98 14.26
CA LYS A 236 11.96 -0.61 13.77
C LYS A 236 11.94 0.35 14.95
N ALA A 237 12.89 1.23 15.04
CA ALA A 237 13.02 2.16 16.17
C ALA A 237 13.21 3.60 15.67
N PRO A 238 12.15 4.26 15.14
CA PRO A 238 12.21 5.65 14.75
C PRO A 238 12.28 6.55 16.00
N ILE A 239 13.16 7.53 15.94
CA ILE A 239 13.32 8.57 16.93
C ILE A 239 13.50 9.91 16.24
N ARG A 240 12.91 10.96 16.79
CA ARG A 240 13.12 12.33 16.32
C ARG A 240 13.15 13.33 17.45
N LYS A 241 13.92 14.40 17.25
CA LYS A 241 14.02 15.51 18.20
C LYS A 241 14.04 16.82 17.44
N GLN A 242 13.25 17.78 17.89
CA GLN A 242 13.32 19.15 17.40
C GLN A 242 14.51 19.84 18.07
N ILE A 243 15.44 20.38 17.25
CA ILE A 243 16.63 21.08 17.73
C ILE A 243 16.44 22.59 17.64
N PHE A 244 15.84 23.04 16.54
CA PHE A 244 15.44 24.42 16.30
C PHE A 244 14.00 24.45 15.85
N GLU A 245 13.38 25.61 15.83
CA GLU A 245 11.98 25.79 15.44
C GLU A 245 11.65 25.11 14.09
N ASP A 246 12.58 25.19 13.15
CA ASP A 246 12.44 24.68 11.79
C ASP A 246 13.20 23.37 11.52
N ILE A 247 13.98 22.85 12.50
CA ILE A 247 14.90 21.73 12.26
C ILE A 247 14.64 20.57 13.20
N TRP A 248 14.40 19.40 12.59
CA TRP A 248 14.29 18.13 13.27
C TRP A 248 15.46 17.20 12.92
N LEU A 249 16.07 16.62 13.91
CA LEU A 249 16.91 15.44 13.73
C LEU A 249 16.04 14.20 13.79
N LYS A 250 16.26 13.29 12.88
CA LYS A 250 15.60 12.00 12.78
C LYS A 250 16.63 10.90 12.69
N ALA A 251 16.34 9.79 13.31
CA ALA A 251 17.08 8.55 13.12
C ALA A 251 16.10 7.37 13.21
N GLU A 252 16.29 6.34 12.39
CA GLU A 252 15.57 5.10 12.53
C GLU A 252 16.57 3.94 12.53
N GLY A 253 16.50 3.09 13.54
CA GLY A 253 17.15 1.79 13.53
C GLY A 253 16.20 0.75 12.93
N LEU A 254 16.70 -0.05 11.98
CA LEU A 254 16.00 -1.17 11.38
C LEU A 254 16.83 -2.43 11.54
N VAL A 255 16.23 -3.47 12.09
CA VAL A 255 16.78 -4.84 12.11
C VAL A 255 15.70 -5.77 11.59
N ASP A 256 15.97 -6.49 10.51
CA ASP A 256 15.04 -7.42 9.87
C ASP A 256 15.79 -8.73 9.59
N LEU A 257 15.61 -9.69 10.50
CA LEU A 257 16.28 -10.99 10.48
C LEU A 257 15.28 -12.06 10.03
N SER A 258 15.61 -12.80 8.98
CA SER A 258 14.83 -13.96 8.54
C SER A 258 15.68 -15.19 8.42
N VAL A 259 15.12 -16.28 8.88
CA VAL A 259 15.69 -17.63 8.83
C VAL A 259 14.70 -18.52 8.11
N PHE A 260 15.06 -18.97 6.93
CA PHE A 260 14.28 -19.93 6.15
C PHE A 260 14.89 -21.32 6.26
N LYS A 261 14.05 -22.33 6.38
CA LYS A 261 14.43 -23.74 6.41
C LYS A 261 13.46 -24.56 5.58
N GLU A 262 13.98 -25.46 4.77
CA GLU A 262 13.25 -26.43 3.98
C GLU A 262 13.65 -27.85 4.42
N ASP A 263 12.73 -28.58 5.07
CA ASP A 263 12.86 -29.96 5.58
C ASP A 263 14.29 -30.30 6.05
N ASN A 264 15.05 -31.05 5.24
CA ASN A 264 16.42 -31.49 5.57
C ASN A 264 17.54 -30.64 4.95
N ASN A 265 17.19 -29.52 4.31
CA ASN A 265 18.17 -28.64 3.69
C ASN A 265 18.80 -27.67 4.68
N ASP A 266 19.93 -27.07 4.26
CA ASP A 266 20.61 -26.06 5.04
C ASP A 266 19.72 -24.82 5.24
N GLN A 267 19.92 -24.18 6.39
CA GLN A 267 19.25 -22.96 6.76
C GLN A 267 19.74 -21.77 5.91
N ILE A 268 18.82 -21.00 5.35
CA ILE A 268 19.12 -19.76 4.63
C ILE A 268 18.79 -18.57 5.51
N ASN A 269 19.78 -17.72 5.75
CA ASN A 269 19.62 -16.46 6.46
C ASN A 269 19.47 -15.31 5.46
N ASN A 270 18.43 -14.49 5.64
CA ASN A 270 18.23 -13.28 4.85
C ASN A 270 18.02 -12.09 5.79
N ASN A 271 19.09 -11.32 6.02
CA ASN A 271 19.15 -10.30 7.05
C ASN A 271 19.35 -8.91 6.44
N ILE A 272 18.62 -7.93 6.98
CA ILE A 272 18.81 -6.50 6.69
C ILE A 272 18.95 -5.79 8.03
N ALA A 273 20.02 -5.00 8.18
CA ALA A 273 20.19 -4.07 9.29
C ALA A 273 20.48 -2.69 8.71
N ALA A 274 19.85 -1.64 9.24
CA ALA A 274 20.06 -0.29 8.73
C ALA A 274 19.94 0.74 9.86
N ILE A 275 20.58 1.87 9.65
CA ILE A 275 20.42 3.09 10.47
C ILE A 275 20.12 4.21 9.48
N HIS A 276 19.00 4.90 9.66
CA HIS A 276 18.53 5.98 8.77
C HIS A 276 18.64 7.34 9.46
N PRO A 277 19.84 7.97 9.55
CA PRO A 277 19.98 9.32 10.04
C PRO A 277 19.50 10.32 9.00
N ALA A 278 18.75 11.34 9.45
CA ALA A 278 18.26 12.39 8.59
C ALA A 278 18.08 13.71 9.34
N VAL A 279 18.14 14.80 8.61
CA VAL A 279 17.76 16.14 9.03
C VAL A 279 16.52 16.54 8.23
N GLU A 280 15.49 17.01 8.90
CA GLU A 280 14.33 17.61 8.25
C GLU A 280 14.27 19.09 8.59
N ILE A 281 14.23 19.92 7.55
CA ILE A 281 14.09 21.38 7.63
C ILE A 281 12.70 21.73 7.13
N THR A 282 11.89 22.36 7.99
CA THR A 282 10.52 22.76 7.66
C THR A 282 10.39 24.27 7.79
N LYS A 283 10.36 24.96 6.66
CA LYS A 283 10.12 26.41 6.58
C LYS A 283 8.79 26.70 5.89
N PRO A 284 8.21 27.90 6.06
CA PRO A 284 7.07 28.31 5.28
C PRO A 284 7.36 28.15 3.78
N GLY A 285 6.59 27.29 3.11
CA GLY A 285 6.75 27.02 1.67
C GLY A 285 7.84 26.02 1.27
N PHE A 286 8.56 25.42 2.21
CA PHE A 286 9.65 24.49 1.87
C PHE A 286 9.85 23.43 2.96
N VAL A 287 9.95 22.17 2.55
CA VAL A 287 10.31 21.04 3.41
C VAL A 287 11.45 20.26 2.74
N LEU A 288 12.56 20.13 3.41
CA LEU A 288 13.68 19.31 2.97
C LEU A 288 13.92 18.20 3.99
N HIS A 289 13.87 16.97 3.53
CA HIS A 289 14.39 15.80 4.22
C HIS A 289 15.72 15.42 3.57
N ALA A 290 16.79 15.45 4.33
CA ALA A 290 18.13 15.08 3.87
C ALA A 290 18.70 14.01 4.79
N GLY A 291 18.78 12.80 4.28
CA GLY A 291 19.25 11.62 4.99
C GLY A 291 20.11 10.72 4.13
N ALA A 292 20.61 9.70 4.77
CA ALA A 292 21.28 8.58 4.16
C ALA A 292 20.86 7.30 4.89
N ASN A 293 20.83 6.19 4.16
CA ASN A 293 20.45 4.90 4.71
C ASN A 293 21.65 3.93 4.65
N PRO A 294 22.64 4.01 5.58
CA PRO A 294 23.61 2.96 5.79
C PRO A 294 22.90 1.64 6.05
N THR A 295 23.04 0.69 5.16
CA THR A 295 22.32 -0.58 5.20
C THR A 295 23.28 -1.74 4.99
N TRP A 296 23.17 -2.75 5.83
CA TRP A 296 23.82 -4.05 5.68
C TRP A 296 22.79 -5.07 5.27
N THR A 297 23.02 -5.74 4.15
CA THR A 297 22.19 -6.86 3.70
C THR A 297 23.06 -8.09 3.49
N ASN A 298 22.79 -9.17 4.22
CA ASN A 298 23.54 -10.41 4.16
C ASN A 298 25.08 -10.19 4.24
N GLY A 299 25.50 -9.31 5.15
CA GLY A 299 26.92 -8.98 5.38
C GLY A 299 27.53 -7.95 4.43
N LYS A 300 26.82 -7.50 3.39
CA LYS A 300 27.29 -6.46 2.46
C LYS A 300 26.77 -5.09 2.86
N PHE A 301 27.67 -4.12 2.92
CA PHE A 301 27.35 -2.73 3.24
C PHE A 301 26.95 -1.92 2.01
N HIS A 302 25.92 -1.07 2.16
CA HIS A 302 25.44 -0.14 1.17
C HIS A 302 25.13 1.20 1.83
N LEU A 303 25.61 2.28 1.23
CA LEU A 303 25.20 3.64 1.61
C LEU A 303 24.18 4.13 0.59
N LEU A 304 22.94 4.32 1.03
CA LEU A 304 21.83 4.64 0.14
C LEU A 304 21.37 6.08 0.37
N PRO A 305 21.01 6.84 -0.70
CA PRO A 305 20.46 8.18 -0.58
C PRO A 305 19.04 8.16 -0.01
N ASP A 306 18.70 9.21 0.75
CA ASP A 306 17.36 9.46 1.28
C ASP A 306 17.11 10.97 1.31
N ILE A 307 16.89 11.56 0.14
CA ILE A 307 16.72 13.00 -0.03
C ILE A 307 15.36 13.25 -0.66
N VAL A 308 14.52 14.02 0.02
CA VAL A 308 13.20 14.44 -0.47
C VAL A 308 13.03 15.94 -0.21
N ASN A 309 12.62 16.65 -1.24
CA ASN A 309 12.30 18.06 -1.18
C ASN A 309 10.84 18.30 -1.57
N GLU A 310 10.17 19.18 -0.84
CA GLU A 310 8.85 19.71 -1.17
C GLU A 310 8.88 21.22 -1.15
N SER A 311 8.52 21.85 -2.26
CA SER A 311 8.42 23.30 -2.40
C SER A 311 6.96 23.69 -2.63
N HIS A 312 6.39 24.42 -1.68
CA HIS A 312 5.01 24.88 -1.71
C HIS A 312 4.90 26.14 -2.54
N LEU A 313 4.77 26.03 -3.86
CA LEU A 313 4.68 27.18 -4.78
C LEU A 313 3.41 27.98 -4.53
N ILE A 314 2.30 27.31 -4.25
CA ILE A 314 1.02 27.92 -3.85
C ILE A 314 0.48 27.11 -2.68
N ARG A 315 0.98 27.39 -1.47
CA ARG A 315 0.61 26.68 -0.22
C ARG A 315 0.21 25.21 -0.48
N GLU A 316 -1.04 24.84 -0.18
CA GLU A 316 -1.57 23.48 -0.35
C GLU A 316 -2.03 23.16 -1.78
N LYS A 317 -2.11 24.19 -2.65
CA LYS A 317 -2.67 24.04 -4.01
C LYS A 317 -1.66 23.50 -5.01
N LEU A 318 -0.40 23.90 -4.89
CA LEU A 318 0.65 23.47 -5.81
C LEU A 318 1.96 23.26 -5.04
N ILE A 319 2.32 22.01 -4.85
CA ILE A 319 3.54 21.57 -4.19
C ILE A 319 4.37 20.83 -5.22
N LEU A 320 5.57 21.32 -5.48
CA LEU A 320 6.57 20.60 -6.24
C LEU A 320 7.29 19.64 -5.31
N SER A 321 7.33 18.36 -5.65
CA SER A 321 8.06 17.33 -4.91
C SER A 321 9.18 16.76 -5.76
N SER A 322 10.34 16.54 -5.20
CA SER A 322 11.45 15.84 -5.85
C SER A 322 12.18 14.95 -4.86
N GLY A 323 12.75 13.85 -5.35
CA GLY A 323 13.44 12.93 -4.46
C GLY A 323 14.51 12.11 -5.17
N TRP A 324 15.50 11.75 -4.39
CA TRP A 324 16.48 10.71 -4.70
C TRP A 324 16.56 9.79 -3.49
N ILE A 325 15.91 8.64 -3.60
CA ILE A 325 15.77 7.68 -2.52
C ILE A 325 16.22 6.30 -2.96
N SER A 326 16.79 5.56 -2.03
CA SER A 326 17.11 4.16 -2.26
C SER A 326 16.87 3.34 -1.00
N TYR A 327 16.37 2.13 -1.18
CA TYR A 327 16.03 1.21 -0.09
C TYR A 327 16.06 -0.24 -0.57
N PHE A 328 16.04 -1.19 0.38
CA PHE A 328 15.92 -2.60 0.08
C PHE A 328 14.50 -3.10 0.26
N GLN A 329 14.00 -3.82 -0.76
CA GLN A 329 12.85 -4.68 -0.66
C GLN A 329 13.33 -6.10 -0.34
N LYS A 330 12.78 -6.67 0.72
CA LYS A 330 13.15 -8.01 1.15
C LYS A 330 12.47 -9.07 0.27
N ASN A 331 13.27 -9.94 -0.31
CA ASN A 331 12.82 -11.11 -1.06
C ASN A 331 13.02 -12.36 -0.18
N ASN A 332 12.13 -12.58 0.75
CA ASN A 332 12.08 -13.76 1.56
C ASN A 332 10.94 -14.68 1.12
N PHE A 333 10.88 -15.90 1.63
CA PHE A 333 9.88 -16.90 1.23
C PHE A 333 8.46 -16.37 1.42
N ARG A 334 8.17 -15.77 2.57
CA ARG A 334 6.87 -15.15 2.87
C ARG A 334 6.47 -14.12 1.82
N ASN A 335 7.35 -13.17 1.50
CA ASN A 335 7.02 -12.08 0.58
C ASN A 335 6.84 -12.59 -0.85
N LEU A 336 7.69 -13.53 -1.30
CA LEU A 336 7.58 -14.13 -2.63
C LEU A 336 6.30 -14.96 -2.76
N ALA A 337 5.98 -15.80 -1.76
CA ALA A 337 4.74 -16.59 -1.75
C ALA A 337 3.47 -15.72 -1.62
N THR A 338 3.57 -14.55 -0.97
CA THR A 338 2.48 -13.58 -0.91
C THR A 338 2.27 -12.88 -2.24
N GLU A 339 3.35 -12.56 -2.97
CA GLU A 339 3.27 -11.96 -4.32
C GLU A 339 2.71 -12.97 -5.33
N ASN A 340 3.20 -14.21 -5.29
CA ASN A 340 2.70 -15.30 -6.13
C ASN A 340 2.44 -16.56 -5.29
N PRO A 341 1.18 -16.88 -4.96
CA PRO A 341 0.86 -18.05 -4.13
C PRO A 341 1.12 -19.40 -4.81
N TRP A 342 1.39 -19.40 -6.11
CA TRP A 342 1.82 -20.59 -6.87
C TRP A 342 3.34 -20.70 -6.98
N PHE A 343 4.05 -19.89 -6.20
CA PHE A 343 5.49 -19.93 -6.09
C PHE A 343 5.96 -21.22 -5.39
N ASN A 344 6.91 -21.88 -6.02
CA ASN A 344 7.53 -23.10 -5.51
C ASN A 344 9.04 -23.02 -5.78
N SER A 345 9.76 -22.34 -4.91
CA SER A 345 11.19 -22.16 -5.06
C SER A 345 11.96 -23.27 -4.37
N TYR A 346 12.97 -23.74 -5.04
CA TYR A 346 14.02 -24.61 -4.50
C TYR A 346 15.41 -23.94 -4.61
N GLY A 347 15.45 -22.62 -4.76
CA GLY A 347 16.71 -21.90 -5.04
C GLY A 347 17.32 -21.28 -3.79
N PRO A 348 18.66 -21.32 -3.66
CA PRO A 348 19.39 -20.79 -2.51
C PRO A 348 19.45 -19.25 -2.45
N ASP A 349 19.05 -18.54 -3.49
CA ASP A 349 19.36 -17.12 -3.63
C ASP A 349 18.16 -16.22 -3.37
N MET A 350 17.81 -16.05 -2.10
CA MET A 350 16.88 -15.00 -1.67
C MET A 350 17.59 -13.65 -1.61
N LEU A 351 18.03 -13.14 -2.78
CA LEU A 351 18.69 -11.84 -2.87
C LEU A 351 17.69 -10.71 -2.71
N ASN A 352 17.94 -9.79 -1.78
CA ASN A 352 17.11 -8.63 -1.59
C ASN A 352 17.23 -7.65 -2.77
N THR A 353 16.11 -7.11 -3.21
CA THR A 353 16.06 -6.12 -4.30
C THR A 353 16.39 -4.73 -3.76
N ARG A 354 17.48 -4.12 -4.23
CA ARG A 354 17.72 -2.69 -4.00
C ARG A 354 16.97 -1.88 -5.04
N ILE A 355 16.18 -0.93 -4.57
CA ILE A 355 15.42 0.00 -5.39
C ILE A 355 16.05 1.39 -5.26
N GLU A 356 16.29 2.05 -6.38
CA GLU A 356 16.72 3.44 -6.43
C GLU A 356 15.76 4.24 -7.31
N GLU A 357 15.23 5.32 -6.75
CA GLU A 357 14.29 6.20 -7.44
C GLU A 357 14.80 7.64 -7.47
N LYS A 358 14.75 8.24 -8.65
CA LYS A 358 14.99 9.66 -8.89
C LYS A 358 13.75 10.23 -9.54
N TYR A 359 13.05 11.11 -8.84
CA TYR A 359 11.77 11.58 -9.32
C TYR A 359 11.53 13.06 -9.06
N THR A 360 10.62 13.61 -9.83
CA THR A 360 9.95 14.87 -9.59
C THR A 360 8.45 14.70 -9.79
N GLY A 361 7.65 15.57 -9.19
CA GLY A 361 6.21 15.52 -9.32
C GLY A 361 5.55 16.75 -8.73
N ILE A 362 4.27 16.86 -8.98
CA ILE A 362 3.43 17.91 -8.39
C ILE A 362 2.28 17.27 -7.64
N LYS A 363 1.94 17.86 -6.50
CA LYS A 363 0.78 17.46 -5.71
C LYS A 363 0.08 18.67 -5.13
N GLY A 364 -1.19 18.53 -4.79
CA GLY A 364 -1.93 19.61 -4.18
C GLY A 364 -3.43 19.41 -4.19
N THR A 365 -4.15 20.50 -3.90
CA THR A 365 -5.61 20.53 -3.87
C THR A 365 -6.13 21.59 -4.83
N LEU A 366 -7.23 21.29 -5.52
CA LEU A 366 -7.97 22.24 -6.37
C LEU A 366 -9.36 22.45 -5.78
N GLY A 367 -9.58 23.65 -5.23
CA GLY A 367 -10.79 23.92 -4.45
C GLY A 367 -10.88 23.07 -3.20
N ASN A 368 -12.11 22.75 -2.75
CA ASN A 368 -12.36 22.02 -1.52
C ASN A 368 -12.54 20.51 -1.71
N HIS A 369 -12.57 20.04 -2.94
CA HIS A 369 -13.00 18.68 -3.26
C HIS A 369 -11.96 17.86 -4.00
N PHE A 370 -11.12 18.48 -4.83
CA PHE A 370 -10.13 17.77 -5.62
C PHE A 370 -8.76 17.74 -4.95
N ASN A 371 -8.11 16.60 -5.00
CA ASN A 371 -6.69 16.44 -4.73
C ASN A 371 -6.02 15.74 -5.89
N TYR A 372 -4.75 16.02 -6.09
CA TYR A 372 -3.96 15.37 -7.13
C TYR A 372 -2.53 15.12 -6.66
N ASN A 373 -1.94 14.09 -7.21
CA ASN A 373 -0.55 13.71 -6.98
C ASN A 373 0.01 13.11 -8.26
N THR A 374 1.17 13.58 -8.68
CA THR A 374 1.88 13.03 -9.83
C THR A 374 3.33 12.79 -9.44
N LYS A 375 3.93 11.78 -10.03
CA LYS A 375 5.34 11.44 -9.87
C LYS A 375 5.86 10.95 -11.21
N PHE A 376 6.93 11.55 -11.69
CA PHE A 376 7.63 11.13 -12.89
C PHE A 376 9.12 10.99 -12.57
N GLY A 377 9.76 9.93 -13.04
CA GLY A 377 11.16 9.72 -12.73
C GLY A 377 11.75 8.45 -13.34
N ALA A 378 12.97 8.19 -12.94
CA ALA A 378 13.69 6.97 -13.27
C ALA A 378 13.77 6.07 -12.03
N ILE A 379 13.51 4.80 -12.23
CA ILE A 379 13.63 3.77 -11.21
C ILE A 379 14.57 2.67 -11.68
N THR A 380 15.41 2.20 -10.77
CA THR A 380 16.33 1.09 -11.00
C THR A 380 16.15 0.06 -9.90
N TRP A 381 15.93 -1.18 -10.29
CA TRP A 381 15.96 -2.33 -9.40
C TRP A 381 17.25 -3.12 -9.62
N HIS A 382 17.93 -3.44 -8.55
CA HIS A 382 19.05 -4.38 -8.56
C HIS A 382 18.65 -5.67 -7.85
N ASN A 383 18.95 -6.81 -8.45
CA ASN A 383 18.56 -8.15 -7.98
C ASN A 383 17.04 -8.31 -7.84
N ARG A 384 16.28 -7.85 -8.86
CA ARG A 384 14.82 -8.02 -8.83
C ARG A 384 14.46 -9.48 -9.07
N ALA A 385 13.68 -10.05 -8.15
CA ALA A 385 13.08 -11.36 -8.35
C ALA A 385 11.99 -11.27 -9.42
N LEU A 386 12.14 -12.03 -10.50
CA LEU A 386 11.17 -12.21 -11.59
C LEU A 386 10.60 -13.63 -11.50
N PHE A 387 9.29 -13.77 -11.66
CA PHE A 387 8.66 -15.07 -11.64
C PHE A 387 8.63 -15.66 -13.05
N VAL A 388 9.00 -16.93 -13.17
CA VAL A 388 8.91 -17.71 -14.42
C VAL A 388 8.21 -19.04 -14.13
N ASN A 389 7.48 -19.58 -15.10
CA ASN A 389 6.85 -20.89 -14.95
C ASN A 389 7.94 -21.97 -14.76
N ASP A 390 7.70 -22.89 -13.84
CA ASP A 390 8.60 -23.98 -13.50
C ASP A 390 8.43 -25.13 -14.48
N SER A 391 9.36 -25.27 -15.41
CA SER A 391 9.35 -26.31 -16.44
C SER A 391 9.53 -27.74 -15.88
N ILE A 392 10.17 -27.89 -14.73
CA ILE A 392 10.46 -29.19 -14.12
C ILE A 392 9.17 -29.83 -13.59
N ASN A 393 8.23 -29.01 -13.06
CA ASN A 393 7.01 -29.48 -12.43
C ASN A 393 5.77 -29.39 -13.35
N GLY A 394 5.92 -29.62 -14.64
CA GLY A 394 4.82 -29.57 -15.60
C GLY A 394 4.18 -28.20 -15.75
N MET A 395 4.95 -27.13 -15.55
CA MET A 395 4.53 -25.72 -15.62
C MET A 395 3.48 -25.32 -14.57
N LYS A 396 3.18 -26.18 -13.58
CA LYS A 396 2.13 -25.92 -12.58
C LYS A 396 2.53 -24.93 -11.49
N SER A 397 3.80 -24.61 -11.35
CA SER A 397 4.31 -23.70 -10.33
C SER A 397 5.21 -22.61 -10.93
N PHE A 398 5.66 -21.70 -10.11
CA PHE A 398 6.60 -20.64 -10.47
C PHE A 398 7.87 -20.72 -9.65
N GLN A 399 8.98 -20.39 -10.27
CA GLN A 399 10.26 -20.15 -9.62
C GLN A 399 10.70 -18.71 -9.85
N THR A 400 11.64 -18.22 -9.05
CA THR A 400 12.22 -16.90 -9.26
C THR A 400 13.51 -16.95 -10.06
N ARG A 401 13.72 -15.88 -10.84
CA ARG A 401 14.99 -15.54 -11.49
C ARG A 401 15.38 -14.14 -11.08
N ASN A 402 16.62 -13.93 -10.71
CA ASN A 402 17.10 -12.62 -10.29
C ASN A 402 17.56 -11.83 -11.51
N GLU A 403 16.90 -10.71 -11.81
CA GLU A 403 17.36 -9.72 -12.76
C GLU A 403 18.38 -8.82 -12.07
N GLU A 404 19.62 -8.84 -12.53
CA GLU A 404 20.71 -8.11 -11.89
C GLU A 404 20.48 -6.59 -11.91
N GLU A 405 19.96 -6.05 -13.03
CA GLU A 405 19.62 -4.63 -13.16
C GLU A 405 18.43 -4.43 -14.11
N LEU A 406 17.31 -3.97 -13.57
CA LEU A 406 16.14 -3.56 -14.33
C LEU A 406 15.95 -2.05 -14.18
N ARG A 407 15.89 -1.32 -15.30
CA ARG A 407 15.61 0.13 -15.30
C ARG A 407 14.33 0.45 -16.04
N ALA A 408 13.62 1.45 -15.52
CA ALA A 408 12.45 1.99 -16.17
C ALA A 408 12.32 3.50 -15.94
N PHE A 409 11.63 4.17 -16.87
CA PHE A 409 10.93 5.41 -16.54
C PHE A 409 9.61 5.06 -15.88
N GLN A 410 9.25 5.82 -14.86
CA GLN A 410 7.98 5.66 -14.14
C GLN A 410 7.14 6.93 -14.24
N LEU A 411 5.85 6.74 -14.39
CA LEU A 411 4.84 7.78 -14.21
C LEU A 411 3.78 7.25 -13.24
N HIS A 412 3.55 8.00 -12.18
CA HIS A 412 2.39 7.83 -11.32
C HIS A 412 1.54 9.09 -11.39
N ALA A 413 0.23 8.94 -11.54
CA ALA A 413 -0.72 10.03 -11.47
C ALA A 413 -1.96 9.58 -10.70
N GLU A 414 -2.39 10.40 -9.74
CA GLU A 414 -3.60 10.18 -8.96
C GLU A 414 -4.42 11.46 -8.91
N VAL A 415 -5.73 11.34 -9.08
CA VAL A 415 -6.70 12.41 -8.86
C VAL A 415 -7.82 11.86 -8.00
N GLY A 416 -8.08 12.54 -6.89
CA GLY A 416 -9.18 12.25 -5.98
C GLY A 416 -10.20 13.38 -5.96
N TYR A 417 -11.45 13.00 -5.83
CA TYR A 417 -12.58 13.91 -5.58
C TYR A 417 -13.30 13.44 -4.32
N ILE A 418 -13.53 14.35 -3.39
CA ILE A 418 -14.22 14.07 -2.12
C ILE A 418 -15.27 15.16 -1.91
N GLN A 419 -16.52 14.78 -1.82
CA GLN A 419 -17.64 15.64 -1.45
C GLN A 419 -18.27 15.12 -0.17
N GLU A 420 -17.77 15.61 0.96
CA GLU A 420 -18.21 15.18 2.29
C GLU A 420 -18.20 13.64 2.40
N GLU A 421 -19.19 13.07 3.11
CA GLU A 421 -19.39 11.62 3.16
C GLU A 421 -20.24 11.06 2.01
N LYS A 422 -20.69 11.94 1.11
CA LYS A 422 -21.68 11.60 0.09
C LYS A 422 -21.08 10.95 -1.14
N PHE A 423 -19.99 11.50 -1.63
CA PHE A 423 -19.33 11.00 -2.84
C PHE A 423 -17.82 11.07 -2.74
N GLN A 424 -17.17 9.98 -3.09
CA GLN A 424 -15.73 9.89 -3.22
C GLN A 424 -15.40 9.18 -4.53
N ALA A 425 -14.45 9.72 -5.27
CA ALA A 425 -13.90 9.06 -6.45
C ALA A 425 -12.39 9.24 -6.48
N ARG A 426 -11.67 8.22 -6.96
CA ARG A 426 -10.23 8.26 -7.13
C ARG A 426 -9.85 7.54 -8.40
N VAL A 427 -9.04 8.18 -9.21
CA VAL A 427 -8.40 7.57 -10.37
C VAL A 427 -6.91 7.57 -10.12
N SER A 428 -6.25 6.43 -10.32
CA SER A 428 -4.79 6.35 -10.28
C SER A 428 -4.27 5.58 -11.48
N VAL A 429 -3.11 6.00 -11.97
CA VAL A 429 -2.40 5.39 -13.10
C VAL A 429 -0.95 5.21 -12.70
N ASP A 430 -0.44 4.00 -12.86
CA ASP A 430 0.97 3.63 -12.73
C ASP A 430 1.46 3.11 -14.08
N TRP A 431 2.51 3.69 -14.60
CA TRP A 431 3.11 3.29 -15.86
C TRP A 431 4.62 3.21 -15.76
N TYR A 432 5.18 2.11 -16.31
CA TYR A 432 6.60 1.86 -16.35
C TYR A 432 7.02 1.55 -17.79
N ASP A 433 7.99 2.29 -18.29
CA ASP A 433 8.67 2.00 -19.55
C ASP A 433 10.01 1.33 -19.24
N PHE A 434 10.03 0.00 -19.32
CA PHE A 434 11.22 -0.81 -19.06
C PHE A 434 12.19 -0.70 -20.24
N ASN A 435 13.27 0.03 -20.05
CA ASN A 435 14.22 0.39 -21.11
C ASN A 435 15.55 -0.37 -21.03
N LYS A 436 15.83 -1.07 -19.93
CA LYS A 436 17.07 -1.85 -19.78
C LYS A 436 16.86 -3.05 -18.86
N GLN A 437 17.29 -4.22 -19.32
CA GLN A 437 17.49 -5.45 -18.54
C GLN A 437 18.93 -5.90 -18.74
N LYS A 438 19.57 -6.49 -17.73
CA LYS A 438 20.94 -6.95 -17.80
C LYS A 438 21.05 -8.46 -18.01
N THR A 439 20.22 -9.24 -17.31
CA THR A 439 20.29 -10.69 -17.25
C THR A 439 19.18 -11.36 -18.06
N GLU A 440 17.95 -10.95 -17.87
CA GLU A 440 16.79 -11.56 -18.51
C GLU A 440 16.37 -10.75 -19.76
N LEU A 441 15.79 -11.44 -20.76
CA LEU A 441 15.36 -10.81 -22.02
C LEU A 441 14.17 -9.87 -21.84
N LYS A 442 13.31 -10.14 -20.86
CA LYS A 442 12.11 -9.37 -20.56
C LYS A 442 11.87 -9.33 -19.05
N PRO A 443 11.16 -8.32 -18.54
CA PRO A 443 10.70 -8.28 -17.15
C PRO A 443 9.51 -9.24 -16.97
N TRP A 444 9.80 -10.51 -16.71
CA TRP A 444 8.80 -11.57 -16.64
C TRP A 444 7.77 -11.32 -15.57
N HIS A 445 6.49 -11.36 -15.94
CA HIS A 445 5.31 -11.12 -15.09
C HIS A 445 5.31 -9.76 -14.35
N VAL A 446 6.20 -8.84 -14.73
CA VAL A 446 6.18 -7.47 -14.20
C VAL A 446 5.16 -6.63 -14.94
N GLN A 447 4.31 -5.94 -14.18
CA GLN A 447 3.21 -5.14 -14.71
C GLN A 447 3.70 -3.77 -15.22
N PRO A 448 3.66 -3.48 -16.54
CA PRO A 448 4.11 -2.19 -17.05
C PRO A 448 3.06 -1.08 -16.93
N PHE A 449 1.77 -1.42 -16.88
CA PHE A 449 0.70 -0.43 -16.78
C PHE A 449 -0.44 -0.94 -15.88
N LYS A 450 -0.87 -0.08 -14.98
CA LYS A 450 -2.03 -0.28 -14.12
C LYS A 450 -2.82 1.02 -14.03
N ALA A 451 -4.11 0.97 -14.27
CA ALA A 451 -5.04 2.04 -13.95
C ALA A 451 -6.14 1.54 -13.02
N THR A 452 -6.52 2.33 -12.04
CA THR A 452 -7.61 2.00 -11.12
C THR A 452 -8.56 3.17 -11.02
N LEU A 453 -9.86 2.89 -11.02
CA LEU A 453 -10.90 3.84 -10.68
C LEU A 453 -11.66 3.27 -9.48
N PHE A 454 -11.70 4.02 -8.42
CA PHE A 454 -12.56 3.77 -7.27
C PHE A 454 -13.65 4.85 -7.23
N ALA A 455 -14.89 4.45 -6.96
CA ALA A 455 -15.98 5.38 -6.70
C ALA A 455 -16.84 4.84 -5.55
N GLN A 456 -17.27 5.72 -4.68
CA GLN A 456 -18.20 5.43 -3.60
C GLN A 456 -19.26 6.53 -3.54
N TYR A 457 -20.52 6.13 -3.42
CA TYR A 457 -21.64 7.04 -3.32
C TYR A 457 -22.58 6.62 -2.19
N THR A 458 -22.91 7.56 -1.31
CA THR A 458 -23.90 7.37 -0.24
C THR A 458 -25.17 8.15 -0.57
N PHE A 459 -26.23 7.44 -0.90
CA PHE A 459 -27.54 8.04 -1.19
C PHE A 459 -28.44 8.01 0.06
N GLY A 460 -28.74 9.20 0.52
CA GLY A 460 -29.46 9.33 1.80
C GLY A 460 -28.73 8.61 2.93
N LYS A 461 -29.01 8.33 4.03
CA LYS A 461 -28.25 7.60 5.06
C LYS A 461 -28.38 6.07 4.94
N LYS A 462 -29.00 5.57 3.89
CA LYS A 462 -29.41 4.16 3.78
C LYS A 462 -28.70 3.36 2.71
N PHE A 463 -28.38 3.96 1.58
CA PHE A 463 -27.74 3.26 0.46
C PHE A 463 -26.27 3.64 0.33
N HIS A 464 -25.42 2.64 0.27
CA HIS A 464 -23.99 2.79 0.01
C HIS A 464 -23.67 1.98 -1.23
N LEU A 465 -23.16 2.67 -2.25
CA LEU A 465 -22.72 2.08 -3.50
C LEU A 465 -21.20 2.24 -3.60
N ASN A 466 -20.52 1.24 -4.10
CA ASN A 466 -19.11 1.32 -4.44
C ASN A 466 -18.83 0.63 -5.77
N ALA A 467 -17.81 1.09 -6.47
CA ALA A 467 -17.33 0.48 -7.69
C ALA A 467 -15.81 0.59 -7.77
N ASN A 468 -15.17 -0.43 -8.29
CA ASN A 468 -13.74 -0.48 -8.54
C ASN A 468 -13.50 -1.05 -9.94
N LEU A 469 -12.83 -0.28 -10.80
CA LEU A 469 -12.38 -0.73 -12.10
C LEU A 469 -10.86 -0.85 -12.08
N TYR A 470 -10.36 -2.01 -12.47
CA TYR A 470 -8.94 -2.27 -12.66
C TYR A 470 -8.66 -2.51 -14.14
N THR A 471 -7.66 -1.82 -14.65
CA THR A 471 -7.13 -2.07 -15.99
C THR A 471 -5.63 -2.34 -15.88
N LEU A 472 -5.19 -3.51 -16.36
CA LEU A 472 -3.79 -3.91 -16.36
C LEU A 472 -3.39 -4.25 -17.80
N SER A 473 -2.20 -3.86 -18.22
CA SER A 473 -1.66 -4.37 -19.48
C SER A 473 -1.23 -5.83 -19.34
N GLY A 474 -1.10 -6.55 -20.44
CA GLY A 474 -0.49 -7.87 -20.43
C GLY A 474 0.97 -7.82 -20.00
N THR A 475 1.45 -8.87 -19.35
CA THR A 475 2.82 -9.09 -18.91
C THR A 475 3.53 -10.13 -19.75
N TYR A 476 4.83 -10.01 -19.92
CA TYR A 476 5.62 -11.03 -20.60
C TYR A 476 5.79 -12.26 -19.70
N TYR A 477 5.73 -13.45 -20.31
CA TYR A 477 6.05 -14.71 -19.66
C TYR A 477 7.01 -15.54 -20.54
N VAL A 478 7.66 -16.50 -19.93
CA VAL A 478 8.53 -17.45 -20.62
C VAL A 478 8.25 -18.88 -20.13
N LEU A 479 8.11 -19.79 -21.09
CA LEU A 479 8.05 -21.23 -20.86
C LEU A 479 9.37 -21.80 -21.38
N ARG A 480 10.20 -22.30 -20.46
CA ARG A 480 11.50 -22.90 -20.80
C ARG A 480 11.33 -24.42 -20.89
N SER A 481 11.64 -25.00 -22.05
CA SER A 481 11.61 -26.45 -22.26
C SER A 481 12.82 -26.84 -23.11
N GLU A 482 13.67 -27.74 -22.60
CA GLU A 482 14.78 -28.40 -23.31
C GLU A 482 15.64 -27.46 -24.21
N GLY A 483 15.98 -26.28 -23.71
CA GLY A 483 16.83 -25.32 -24.43
C GLY A 483 16.08 -24.40 -25.40
N LEU A 484 14.76 -24.46 -25.45
CA LEU A 484 13.90 -23.56 -26.23
C LEU A 484 13.09 -22.67 -25.28
N ASP A 485 13.28 -21.35 -25.39
CA ASP A 485 12.50 -20.35 -24.69
C ASP A 485 11.28 -19.97 -25.54
N ASN A 486 10.10 -20.41 -25.14
CA ASN A 486 8.84 -19.96 -25.73
C ASN A 486 8.32 -18.75 -24.94
N MET A 487 8.38 -17.58 -25.55
CA MET A 487 7.98 -16.32 -24.93
C MET A 487 6.62 -15.88 -25.44
N GLY A 488 5.82 -15.34 -24.52
CA GLY A 488 4.52 -14.79 -24.88
C GLY A 488 4.18 -13.58 -24.01
N LYS A 489 2.98 -13.07 -24.24
CA LYS A 489 2.42 -11.97 -23.45
C LYS A 489 0.99 -12.33 -23.04
N THR A 490 0.67 -12.17 -21.76
CA THR A 490 -0.71 -12.36 -21.28
C THR A 490 -1.62 -11.28 -21.85
N LYS A 491 -2.92 -11.53 -21.88
CA LYS A 491 -3.90 -10.54 -22.32
C LYS A 491 -3.99 -9.38 -21.31
N ALA A 492 -4.41 -8.23 -21.79
CA ALA A 492 -4.78 -7.12 -20.91
C ALA A 492 -5.98 -7.52 -20.04
N VAL A 493 -5.99 -7.00 -18.82
CA VAL A 493 -7.03 -7.28 -17.82
C VAL A 493 -7.92 -6.06 -17.69
N GLN A 494 -9.22 -6.27 -17.71
CA GLN A 494 -10.22 -5.31 -17.26
C GLN A 494 -11.15 -6.02 -16.28
N ASP A 495 -11.24 -5.48 -15.07
CA ASP A 495 -12.04 -6.07 -14.00
C ASP A 495 -12.83 -4.97 -13.31
N LEU A 496 -14.15 -5.04 -13.43
CA LEU A 496 -15.09 -4.13 -12.77
C LEU A 496 -15.79 -4.87 -11.63
N ASN A 497 -15.63 -4.33 -10.43
CA ASN A 497 -16.30 -4.81 -9.23
C ASN A 497 -17.25 -3.73 -8.73
N ALA A 498 -18.44 -4.11 -8.31
CA ALA A 498 -19.45 -3.22 -7.78
C ALA A 498 -20.08 -3.80 -6.51
N GLY A 499 -20.41 -2.96 -5.56
CA GLY A 499 -21.07 -3.34 -4.34
C GLY A 499 -22.20 -2.38 -3.99
N ALA A 500 -23.24 -2.91 -3.37
CA ALA A 500 -24.33 -2.14 -2.82
C ALA A 500 -24.63 -2.64 -1.40
N GLU A 501 -24.86 -1.70 -0.48
CA GLU A 501 -25.30 -1.98 0.88
C GLU A 501 -26.51 -1.12 1.20
N TYR A 502 -27.53 -1.74 1.79
CA TYR A 502 -28.75 -1.09 2.24
C TYR A 502 -28.92 -1.26 3.74
N ASN A 503 -28.93 -0.14 4.46
CA ASN A 503 -29.19 -0.09 5.89
C ASN A 503 -30.71 -0.18 6.14
N VAL A 504 -31.20 -1.41 6.39
CA VAL A 504 -32.62 -1.66 6.72
C VAL A 504 -32.97 -1.00 8.05
N THR A 505 -32.11 -1.22 9.05
CA THR A 505 -32.14 -0.57 10.35
C THR A 505 -30.76 -0.06 10.73
N LYS A 506 -30.59 0.55 11.89
CA LYS A 506 -29.27 0.94 12.42
C LYS A 506 -28.35 -0.27 12.65
N ASN A 507 -28.94 -1.43 12.95
CA ASN A 507 -28.24 -2.63 13.34
C ASN A 507 -28.25 -3.74 12.29
N PHE A 508 -29.05 -3.60 11.22
CA PHE A 508 -29.22 -4.65 10.21
C PHE A 508 -29.09 -4.10 8.80
N ASN A 509 -28.16 -4.62 8.04
CA ASN A 509 -27.88 -4.23 6.67
C ASN A 509 -27.96 -5.44 5.73
N LEU A 510 -28.46 -5.20 4.53
CA LEU A 510 -28.36 -6.12 3.38
C LEU A 510 -27.25 -5.63 2.47
N TRP A 511 -26.52 -6.55 1.87
CA TRP A 511 -25.46 -6.20 0.94
C TRP A 511 -25.38 -7.19 -0.22
N VAL A 512 -24.90 -6.69 -1.36
CA VAL A 512 -24.54 -7.47 -2.54
C VAL A 512 -23.25 -6.96 -3.13
N ASN A 513 -22.38 -7.88 -3.54
CA ASN A 513 -21.14 -7.59 -4.27
C ASN A 513 -21.15 -8.38 -5.57
N VAL A 514 -20.78 -7.73 -6.65
CA VAL A 514 -20.60 -8.32 -7.97
C VAL A 514 -19.16 -8.08 -8.37
N ASN A 515 -18.38 -9.15 -8.49
CA ASN A 515 -16.97 -9.10 -8.86
C ASN A 515 -16.80 -9.58 -10.28
N ASN A 516 -15.83 -9.03 -11.00
CA ASN A 516 -15.53 -9.32 -12.39
C ASN A 516 -16.78 -9.25 -13.29
N LEU A 517 -17.43 -8.09 -13.30
CA LEU A 517 -18.69 -7.83 -13.99
C LEU A 517 -18.57 -8.05 -15.51
N PHE A 518 -17.38 -7.93 -16.07
CA PHE A 518 -17.09 -8.26 -17.47
C PHE A 518 -16.95 -9.77 -17.73
N SER A 519 -16.99 -10.60 -16.69
CA SER A 519 -16.81 -12.06 -16.76
C SER A 519 -15.54 -12.49 -17.51
N SER A 520 -14.51 -11.68 -17.44
CA SER A 520 -13.25 -11.91 -18.13
C SER A 520 -12.40 -12.93 -17.38
N LYS A 521 -12.10 -14.07 -18.00
CA LYS A 521 -11.15 -15.04 -17.46
C LYS A 521 -9.73 -14.62 -17.86
N TYR A 522 -9.16 -13.70 -17.09
CA TYR A 522 -7.83 -13.15 -17.33
C TYR A 522 -6.75 -13.87 -16.51
N GLU A 523 -5.52 -13.81 -17.00
CA GLU A 523 -4.36 -14.38 -16.34
C GLU A 523 -3.44 -13.27 -15.82
N ARG A 524 -3.32 -13.13 -14.52
CA ARG A 524 -2.25 -12.33 -13.92
C ARG A 524 -0.92 -13.08 -13.99
N TRP A 525 -0.99 -14.39 -13.81
CA TRP A 525 0.09 -15.36 -13.91
C TRP A 525 -0.25 -16.32 -15.01
N HIS A 526 0.67 -16.53 -15.95
CA HIS A 526 0.41 -17.37 -17.10
C HIS A 526 0.04 -18.81 -16.68
N GLY A 527 -1.04 -19.35 -17.26
CA GLY A 527 -1.61 -20.63 -16.88
C GLY A 527 -2.63 -20.58 -15.72
N TYR A 528 -2.85 -19.40 -15.11
CA TYR A 528 -3.72 -19.24 -13.94
C TYR A 528 -4.87 -18.26 -14.24
N PRO A 529 -5.87 -18.67 -15.03
CA PRO A 529 -7.02 -17.81 -15.31
C PRO A 529 -7.85 -17.53 -14.04
N SER A 530 -8.34 -16.30 -13.95
CA SER A 530 -9.23 -15.87 -12.86
C SER A 530 -10.61 -16.52 -12.96
N TYR A 531 -11.41 -16.42 -11.89
CA TYR A 531 -12.84 -16.71 -11.94
C TYR A 531 -13.55 -15.77 -12.92
N GLY A 532 -14.70 -16.21 -13.48
CA GLY A 532 -15.61 -15.35 -14.21
C GLY A 532 -16.42 -14.43 -13.28
N LEU A 533 -17.63 -14.06 -13.70
CA LEU A 533 -18.55 -13.24 -12.90
C LEU A 533 -18.84 -13.91 -11.55
N ASN A 534 -18.53 -13.21 -10.46
CA ASN A 534 -18.80 -13.68 -9.10
C ASN A 534 -19.79 -12.74 -8.39
N VAL A 535 -20.89 -13.29 -7.92
CA VAL A 535 -21.95 -12.56 -7.21
C VAL A 535 -22.08 -13.12 -5.81
N LEU A 536 -21.92 -12.25 -4.81
CA LEU A 536 -22.13 -12.56 -3.39
C LEU A 536 -23.19 -11.65 -2.82
N GLY A 537 -24.07 -12.19 -1.98
CA GLY A 537 -25.05 -11.42 -1.24
C GLY A 537 -25.16 -11.90 0.20
N GLY A 538 -25.62 -11.03 1.08
CA GLY A 538 -25.71 -11.40 2.48
C GLY A 538 -26.24 -10.31 3.39
N VAL A 539 -26.00 -10.53 4.68
CA VAL A 539 -26.49 -9.67 5.77
C VAL A 539 -25.34 -9.26 6.67
N THR A 540 -25.48 -8.07 7.28
CA THR A 540 -24.60 -7.60 8.36
C THR A 540 -25.47 -7.24 9.57
N VAL A 541 -25.14 -7.80 10.71
CA VAL A 541 -25.76 -7.46 12.01
C VAL A 541 -24.71 -6.72 12.84
N LYS A 542 -25.09 -5.56 13.36
CA LYS A 542 -24.28 -4.69 14.25
C LYS A 542 -24.91 -4.65 15.63
N PHE A 543 -24.11 -4.68 16.70
CA PHE A 543 -24.63 -4.67 18.08
C PHE A 543 -23.66 -4.09 19.10
#